data_a8ee83bc25625cf9e3842f6fce2a029b
#
_entry.id   a8ee83bc25625cf9e3842f6fce2a029b
#
_cell.length_a   1.000
_cell.length_b   1.000
_cell.length_c   1.000
_cell.angle_alpha   90.00
_cell.angle_beta   90.00
_cell.angle_gamma   90.00
#
_symmetry.space_group_name_H-M   'P 1'
#
loop_
_entity.id
_entity.type
_entity.pdbx_description
1 polymer ?
#
loop_
_entity_poly.entity_id
_entity_poly.type
_entity_poly.pdbx_seq_one_letter_code
_entity_poly.pdbx_strand_id
1 'polypeptide(L)'
;MAAWSLAFAILELAGVDLRRLAVAAPAEARAVGTVFGTTREPYTAELGRKHLINAREDLALFDDGAICNPGYMLRRANYILAGHVRLGPWIHVESEIRLHGLLHDGETLETRAVVTENVEKNGHLIVTFDFQVLADERLAMSGQHWAIYEPRQVREKTNA
;
A
#
# COMPACT_ATOMS: atom_id res chain seq x y z
N MET A 1 -3.80 -20.68 4.00
CA MET A 1 -3.15 -19.54 3.31
C MET A 1 -4.23 -18.50 3.06
N ALA A 2 -4.03 -17.27 3.46
CA ALA A 2 -5.03 -16.22 3.27
C ALA A 2 -5.16 -15.86 1.77
N ALA A 3 -6.35 -15.51 1.30
CA ALA A 3 -6.66 -15.28 -0.11
C ALA A 3 -5.75 -14.24 -0.81
N TRP A 4 -5.23 -13.27 -0.05
CA TRP A 4 -4.33 -12.22 -0.56
C TRP A 4 -2.90 -12.71 -0.88
N SER A 5 -2.44 -13.80 -0.26
CA SER A 5 -1.18 -14.47 -0.64
C SER A 5 -1.29 -15.15 -2.02
N LEU A 6 -2.51 -15.47 -2.45
CA LEU A 6 -2.76 -16.17 -3.72
C LEU A 6 -2.63 -15.24 -4.93
N ALA A 7 -3.06 -13.98 -4.83
CA ALA A 7 -2.99 -13.03 -5.93
C ALA A 7 -1.55 -12.76 -6.37
N PHE A 8 -0.63 -12.55 -5.43
CA PHE A 8 0.79 -12.40 -5.73
C PHE A 8 1.44 -13.68 -6.24
N ALA A 9 1.09 -14.83 -5.65
CA ALA A 9 1.61 -16.13 -6.10
C ALA A 9 1.20 -16.43 -7.55
N ILE A 10 -0.02 -16.09 -7.96
CA ILE A 10 -0.49 -16.28 -9.34
C ILE A 10 0.32 -15.39 -10.30
N LEU A 11 0.58 -14.13 -9.92
CA LEU A 11 1.35 -13.21 -10.75
C LEU A 11 2.81 -13.64 -10.90
N GLU A 12 3.44 -14.12 -9.84
CA GLU A 12 4.80 -14.65 -9.87
C GLU A 12 4.89 -15.93 -10.70
N LEU A 13 3.93 -16.86 -10.56
CA LEU A 13 3.84 -18.08 -11.37
C LEU A 13 3.58 -17.80 -12.86
N ALA A 14 2.91 -16.69 -13.18
CA ALA A 14 2.70 -16.24 -14.54
C ALA A 14 3.94 -15.55 -15.16
N GLY A 15 5.04 -15.46 -14.43
CA GLY A 15 6.29 -14.83 -14.90
C GLY A 15 6.19 -13.31 -15.06
N VAL A 16 5.22 -12.67 -14.40
CA VAL A 16 5.06 -11.21 -14.44
C VAL A 16 6.15 -10.56 -13.62
N ASP A 17 7.05 -9.83 -14.28
CA ASP A 17 8.05 -9.01 -13.58
C ASP A 17 7.38 -7.74 -13.01
N LEU A 18 6.95 -7.83 -11.77
CA LEU A 18 6.28 -6.75 -11.03
C LEU A 18 7.11 -5.46 -10.95
N ARG A 19 8.43 -5.54 -11.18
CA ARG A 19 9.35 -4.39 -11.16
C ARG A 19 9.26 -3.54 -12.44
N ARG A 20 8.68 -4.08 -13.52
CA ARG A 20 8.65 -3.45 -14.85
C ARG A 20 7.27 -3.00 -15.28
N LEU A 21 6.26 -3.13 -14.43
CA LEU A 21 4.90 -2.74 -14.79
C LEU A 21 4.81 -1.22 -14.94
N ALA A 22 4.32 -0.81 -16.09
CA ALA A 22 4.01 0.59 -16.35
C ALA A 22 2.85 1.07 -15.46
N VAL A 23 2.85 2.36 -15.12
CA VAL A 23 1.72 2.99 -14.43
C VAL A 23 0.50 2.95 -15.35
N ALA A 24 -0.57 2.30 -14.91
CA ALA A 24 -1.82 2.21 -15.68
C ALA A 24 -2.53 3.57 -15.76
N ALA A 25 -3.35 3.75 -16.80
CA ALA A 25 -4.20 4.93 -16.91
C ALA A 25 -5.21 5.01 -15.73
N PRO A 26 -5.59 6.21 -15.26
CA PRO A 26 -6.36 6.38 -14.02
C PRO A 26 -7.66 5.59 -13.92
N ALA A 27 -8.38 5.40 -15.05
CA ALA A 27 -9.62 4.62 -15.05
C ALA A 27 -9.37 3.10 -14.99
N GLU A 28 -8.30 2.63 -15.65
CA GLU A 28 -7.92 1.21 -15.70
C GLU A 28 -7.17 0.79 -14.45
N ALA A 29 -6.50 1.72 -13.78
CA ALA A 29 -5.73 1.45 -12.57
C ALA A 29 -6.55 0.90 -11.39
N ARG A 30 -7.88 0.96 -11.46
CA ARG A 30 -8.78 0.44 -10.43
C ARG A 30 -9.48 -0.86 -10.84
N ALA A 31 -9.20 -1.37 -12.03
CA ALA A 31 -9.75 -2.65 -12.46
C ALA A 31 -9.19 -3.79 -11.60
N VAL A 32 -10.03 -4.77 -11.26
CA VAL A 32 -9.58 -5.98 -10.55
C VAL A 32 -8.49 -6.68 -11.35
N GLY A 33 -7.43 -7.10 -10.67
CA GLY A 33 -6.24 -7.68 -11.28
C GLY A 33 -5.20 -6.67 -11.75
N THR A 34 -5.49 -5.35 -11.69
CA THR A 34 -4.47 -4.35 -11.98
C THR A 34 -3.36 -4.42 -10.95
N VAL A 35 -2.14 -4.58 -11.42
CA VAL A 35 -0.94 -4.52 -10.59
C VAL A 35 -0.45 -3.09 -10.57
N PHE A 36 -0.37 -2.50 -9.39
CA PHE A 36 0.32 -1.23 -9.22
C PHE A 36 1.83 -1.44 -9.39
N GLY A 37 2.47 -0.53 -10.07
CA GLY A 37 3.92 -0.57 -10.24
C GLY A 37 4.64 -0.58 -8.89
N THR A 38 5.89 -0.98 -8.91
CA THR A 38 6.72 -1.07 -7.71
C THR A 38 7.24 0.31 -7.31
N THR A 39 7.13 0.67 -6.05
CA THR A 39 7.86 1.81 -5.47
C THR A 39 9.06 1.30 -4.69
N ARG A 40 10.21 1.94 -4.86
CA ARG A 40 11.45 1.62 -4.13
C ARG A 40 12.01 2.87 -3.50
N GLU A 41 12.41 2.77 -2.25
CA GLU A 41 13.08 3.85 -1.53
C GLU A 41 14.02 3.29 -0.45
N PRO A 42 15.14 3.95 -0.16
CA PRO A 42 15.96 3.59 0.99
C PRO A 42 15.18 3.92 2.27
N TYR A 43 15.20 3.01 3.23
CA TYR A 43 14.80 3.32 4.59
C TYR A 43 16.02 3.82 5.37
N THR A 44 15.86 4.92 6.09
CA THR A 44 16.92 5.46 6.95
C THR A 44 16.39 5.72 8.36
N ALA A 45 17.28 5.62 9.35
CA ALA A 45 16.95 5.96 10.74
C ALA A 45 16.40 7.39 10.88
N GLU A 46 16.82 8.32 10.02
CA GLU A 46 16.27 9.68 9.98
C GLU A 46 14.79 9.69 9.57
N LEU A 47 14.42 8.94 8.53
CA LEU A 47 13.03 8.77 8.10
C LEU A 47 12.20 8.08 9.18
N GLY A 48 12.78 7.10 9.86
CA GLY A 48 12.19 6.43 11.02
C GLY A 48 11.84 7.42 12.13
N ARG A 49 12.83 8.18 12.64
CA ARG A 49 12.61 9.20 13.68
C ARG A 49 11.57 10.24 13.27
N LYS A 50 11.61 10.73 12.03
CA LYS A 50 10.60 11.67 11.51
C LYS A 50 9.18 11.07 11.54
N HIS A 51 9.05 9.79 11.21
CA HIS A 51 7.78 9.09 11.33
C HIS A 51 7.29 8.99 12.76
N LEU A 52 8.16 8.61 13.72
CA LEU A 52 7.82 8.48 15.13
C LEU A 52 7.28 9.79 15.71
N ILE A 53 7.93 10.91 15.40
CA ILE A 53 7.47 12.25 15.81
C ILE A 53 6.05 12.51 15.28
N ASN A 54 5.79 12.23 14.00
CA ASN A 54 4.49 12.45 13.39
C ASN A 54 3.41 11.50 13.93
N ALA A 55 3.77 10.26 14.25
CA ALA A 55 2.89 9.25 14.81
C ALA A 55 2.69 9.41 16.33
N ARG A 56 3.50 10.26 17.00
CA ARG A 56 3.58 10.38 18.46
C ARG A 56 3.88 9.03 19.12
N GLU A 57 4.80 8.26 18.49
CA GLU A 57 5.24 6.96 18.98
C GLU A 57 6.45 7.14 19.89
N ASP A 58 6.44 6.52 21.07
CA ASP A 58 7.46 6.64 22.11
C ASP A 58 8.00 5.29 22.63
N LEU A 59 7.68 4.18 21.95
CA LEU A 59 8.24 2.88 22.29
C LEU A 59 9.76 2.86 22.07
N ALA A 60 10.50 2.53 23.12
CA ALA A 60 11.95 2.49 23.12
C ALA A 60 12.55 1.58 22.02
N LEU A 61 11.79 0.58 21.56
CA LEU A 61 12.19 -0.30 20.44
C LEU A 61 12.48 0.46 19.15
N PHE A 62 11.81 1.60 18.93
CA PHE A 62 11.90 2.38 17.70
C PHE A 62 12.62 3.72 17.88
N ASP A 63 13.02 4.11 19.07
CA ASP A 63 13.41 5.47 19.45
C ASP A 63 14.55 6.07 18.60
N ASP A 64 15.52 5.26 18.19
CA ASP A 64 16.63 5.67 17.31
C ASP A 64 16.26 5.66 15.82
N GLY A 65 15.10 5.10 15.45
CA GLY A 65 14.64 4.95 14.08
C GLY A 65 15.34 3.84 13.28
N ALA A 66 16.26 3.11 13.88
CA ALA A 66 17.02 2.05 13.18
C ALA A 66 16.14 0.85 12.86
N ILE A 67 15.15 0.55 13.69
CA ILE A 67 14.09 -0.42 13.40
C ILE A 67 12.86 0.33 12.90
N CYS A 68 12.37 -0.05 11.73
CA CYS A 68 11.20 0.57 11.14
C CYS A 68 9.92 0.27 11.93
N ASN A 69 9.22 1.31 12.36
CA ASN A 69 7.88 1.16 12.92
C ASN A 69 6.91 0.60 11.87
N PRO A 70 6.08 -0.40 12.18
CA PRO A 70 5.13 -1.00 11.24
C PRO A 70 4.17 0.01 10.58
N GLY A 71 3.82 1.09 11.28
CA GLY A 71 2.99 2.16 10.73
C GLY A 71 3.67 2.91 9.57
N TYR A 72 5.01 2.98 9.56
CA TYR A 72 5.75 3.53 8.43
C TYR A 72 5.58 2.65 7.18
N MET A 73 5.72 1.33 7.33
CA MET A 73 5.50 0.38 6.24
C MET A 73 4.05 0.41 5.73
N LEU A 74 3.06 0.44 6.65
CA LEU A 74 1.65 0.52 6.28
C LEU A 74 1.31 1.77 5.46
N ARG A 75 1.92 2.92 5.76
CA ARG A 75 1.74 4.14 4.95
C ARG A 75 2.10 3.96 3.48
N ARG A 76 2.93 2.97 3.13
CA ARG A 76 3.31 2.68 1.74
C ARG A 76 2.12 2.18 0.92
N ALA A 77 1.15 1.52 1.53
CA ALA A 77 -0.10 1.17 0.87
C ALA A 77 -0.86 2.42 0.37
N ASN A 78 -0.88 3.50 1.16
CA ASN A 78 -1.45 4.77 0.73
C ASN A 78 -0.65 5.42 -0.41
N TYR A 79 0.68 5.38 -0.34
CA TYR A 79 1.53 6.00 -1.34
C TYR A 79 1.52 5.27 -2.67
N ILE A 80 1.48 3.92 -2.67
CA ILE A 80 1.38 3.18 -3.91
C ILE A 80 0.05 3.43 -4.60
N LEU A 81 -1.06 3.53 -3.86
CA LEU A 81 -2.35 3.91 -4.39
C LEU A 81 -2.30 5.33 -4.98
N ALA A 82 -1.83 6.31 -4.22
CA ALA A 82 -1.75 7.70 -4.64
C ALA A 82 -0.80 7.92 -5.83
N GLY A 83 0.25 7.11 -5.95
CA GLY A 83 1.20 7.16 -7.07
C GLY A 83 0.65 6.60 -8.38
N HIS A 84 -0.35 5.72 -8.33
CA HIS A 84 -0.90 5.02 -9.49
C HIS A 84 -2.31 5.46 -9.87
N VAL A 85 -3.01 6.14 -8.98
CA VAL A 85 -4.38 6.62 -9.21
C VAL A 85 -4.44 8.10 -8.90
N ARG A 86 -4.95 8.89 -9.84
CA ARG A 86 -5.27 10.28 -9.55
C ARG A 86 -6.48 10.30 -8.61
N LEU A 87 -6.21 10.55 -7.34
CA LEU A 87 -7.21 10.60 -6.28
C LEU A 87 -7.73 12.03 -6.12
N GLY A 88 -9.06 12.17 -6.02
CA GLY A 88 -9.69 13.33 -5.41
C GLY A 88 -9.63 13.20 -3.87
N PRO A 89 -10.57 13.77 -3.13
CA PRO A 89 -10.73 13.47 -1.71
C PRO A 89 -10.97 11.97 -1.54
N TRP A 90 -10.08 11.30 -0.81
CA TRP A 90 -10.16 9.86 -0.56
C TRP A 90 -10.00 9.57 0.93
N ILE A 91 -10.48 8.41 1.36
CA ILE A 91 -10.50 8.02 2.77
C ILE A 91 -9.95 6.61 2.89
N HIS A 92 -8.89 6.45 3.68
CA HIS A 92 -8.48 5.14 4.16
C HIS A 92 -9.56 4.62 5.12
N VAL A 93 -10.07 3.43 4.86
CA VAL A 93 -11.15 2.82 5.64
C VAL A 93 -10.60 1.82 6.63
N GLU A 94 -9.81 0.88 6.13
CA GLU A 94 -9.33 -0.27 6.90
C GLU A 94 -8.06 -0.85 6.28
N SER A 95 -7.26 -1.52 7.10
CA SER A 95 -6.20 -2.40 6.65
C SER A 95 -6.10 -3.62 7.55
N GLU A 96 -5.99 -4.79 6.95
CA GLU A 96 -5.57 -6.01 7.62
C GLU A 96 -4.12 -6.28 7.25
N ILE A 97 -3.24 -6.40 8.24
CA ILE A 97 -1.81 -6.57 8.02
C ILE A 97 -1.25 -7.80 8.73
N ARG A 98 -0.18 -8.35 8.16
CA ARG A 98 0.65 -9.36 8.78
C ARG A 98 2.12 -8.96 8.68
N LEU A 99 2.79 -8.94 9.81
CA LEU A 99 4.24 -8.74 9.88
C LEU A 99 4.95 -10.09 9.69
N HIS A 100 5.96 -10.10 8.83
CA HIS A 100 6.79 -11.27 8.53
C HIS A 100 8.24 -11.06 8.97
N GLY A 101 8.68 -9.81 9.08
CA GLY A 101 10.03 -9.46 9.49
C GLY A 101 10.15 -7.96 9.75
N LEU A 102 11.31 -7.56 10.21
CA LEU A 102 11.65 -6.17 10.47
C LEU A 102 12.30 -5.55 9.22
N LEU A 103 12.18 -4.25 9.09
CA LEU A 103 12.92 -3.42 8.15
C LEU A 103 13.88 -2.56 8.97
N HIS A 104 15.15 -2.51 8.57
CA HIS A 104 16.22 -1.83 9.30
C HIS A 104 16.80 -0.66 8.50
N ASP A 105 17.46 0.23 9.23
CA ASP A 105 18.25 1.31 8.65
C ASP A 105 19.24 0.79 7.59
N GLY A 106 19.27 1.45 6.43
CA GLY A 106 20.10 1.08 5.29
C GLY A 106 19.49 0.06 4.32
N GLU A 107 18.40 -0.63 4.69
CA GLU A 107 17.70 -1.55 3.78
C GLU A 107 16.84 -0.78 2.76
N THR A 108 16.63 -1.37 1.59
CA THR A 108 15.70 -0.86 0.58
C THR A 108 14.30 -1.36 0.84
N LEU A 109 13.37 -0.42 1.02
CA LEU A 109 11.96 -0.71 1.10
C LEU A 109 11.36 -0.75 -0.30
N GLU A 110 10.72 -1.86 -0.66
CA GLU A 110 9.99 -2.01 -1.91
C GLU A 110 8.51 -2.30 -1.60
N THR A 111 7.59 -1.60 -2.27
CA THR A 111 6.14 -1.83 -2.12
C THR A 111 5.54 -2.25 -3.44
N ARG A 112 4.68 -3.28 -3.40
CA ARG A 112 3.92 -3.83 -4.52
C ARG A 112 2.47 -3.93 -4.12
N ALA A 113 1.54 -3.76 -5.07
CA ALA A 113 0.13 -3.97 -4.80
C ALA A 113 -0.65 -4.44 -6.04
N VAL A 114 -1.75 -5.15 -5.80
CA VAL A 114 -2.68 -5.62 -6.82
C VAL A 114 -4.12 -5.37 -6.38
N VAL A 115 -4.93 -4.80 -7.27
CA VAL A 115 -6.36 -4.55 -7.02
C VAL A 115 -7.11 -5.88 -6.95
N THR A 116 -7.80 -6.13 -5.85
CA THR A 116 -8.59 -7.34 -5.62
C THR A 116 -10.08 -7.10 -5.72
N GLU A 117 -10.53 -5.86 -5.47
CA GLU A 117 -11.94 -5.51 -5.56
C GLU A 117 -12.10 -4.03 -5.92
N ASN A 118 -13.16 -3.72 -6.68
CA ASN A 118 -13.58 -2.35 -6.97
C ASN A 118 -15.11 -2.33 -7.02
N VAL A 119 -15.73 -1.76 -6.00
CA VAL A 119 -17.18 -1.85 -5.78
C VAL A 119 -17.80 -0.52 -5.40
N GLU A 120 -19.10 -0.41 -5.66
CA GLU A 120 -19.93 0.64 -5.05
C GLU A 120 -20.65 0.08 -3.81
N LYS A 121 -20.49 0.77 -2.67
CA LYS A 121 -21.17 0.44 -1.41
C LYS A 121 -21.65 1.70 -0.73
N ASN A 122 -22.93 1.76 -0.44
CA ASN A 122 -23.59 2.92 0.21
C ASN A 122 -23.33 4.25 -0.54
N GLY A 123 -23.23 4.20 -1.86
CA GLY A 123 -22.96 5.34 -2.72
C GLY A 123 -21.47 5.78 -2.79
N HIS A 124 -20.59 5.11 -2.05
CA HIS A 124 -19.13 5.32 -2.14
C HIS A 124 -18.51 4.36 -3.15
N LEU A 125 -17.52 4.82 -3.91
CA LEU A 125 -16.67 3.93 -4.70
C LEU A 125 -15.47 3.52 -3.86
N ILE A 126 -15.29 2.19 -3.70
CA ILE A 126 -14.28 1.59 -2.83
C ILE A 126 -13.36 0.72 -3.68
N VAL A 127 -12.07 0.89 -3.49
CA VAL A 127 -11.05 -0.02 -4.01
C VAL A 127 -10.46 -0.82 -2.87
N THR A 128 -10.30 -2.12 -3.09
CA THR A 128 -9.56 -3.03 -2.21
C THR A 128 -8.34 -3.53 -2.98
N PHE A 129 -7.20 -3.58 -2.33
CA PHE A 129 -6.00 -4.12 -2.93
C PHE A 129 -5.14 -4.85 -1.91
N ASP A 130 -4.52 -5.94 -2.36
CA ASP A 130 -3.49 -6.61 -1.61
C ASP A 130 -2.16 -5.89 -1.83
N PHE A 131 -1.34 -5.81 -0.77
CA PHE A 131 -0.02 -5.20 -0.86
C PHE A 131 1.04 -6.02 -0.14
N GLN A 132 2.27 -5.84 -0.57
CA GLN A 132 3.47 -6.37 0.05
C GLN A 132 4.50 -5.26 0.23
N VAL A 133 5.19 -5.29 1.35
CA VAL A 133 6.38 -4.49 1.63
C VAL A 133 7.55 -5.43 1.84
N LEU A 134 8.59 -5.23 1.05
CA LEU A 134 9.82 -6.00 1.10
C LEU A 134 10.95 -5.15 1.69
N ALA A 135 11.84 -5.78 2.43
CA ALA A 135 13.10 -5.24 2.94
C ALA A 135 14.23 -6.02 2.24
N ASP A 136 14.97 -5.38 1.34
CA ASP A 136 16.01 -6.02 0.51
C ASP A 136 15.55 -7.39 -0.07
N GLU A 137 14.38 -7.41 -0.72
CA GLU A 137 13.74 -8.61 -1.31
C GLU A 137 13.11 -9.59 -0.30
N ARG A 138 13.33 -9.45 1.03
CA ARG A 138 12.61 -10.23 2.05
C ARG A 138 11.22 -9.66 2.30
N LEU A 139 10.21 -10.49 2.38
CA LEU A 139 8.88 -10.05 2.79
C LEU A 139 8.90 -9.57 4.24
N ALA A 140 8.64 -8.29 4.46
CA ALA A 140 8.57 -7.68 5.79
C ALA A 140 7.12 -7.51 6.26
N MET A 141 6.21 -7.09 5.37
CA MET A 141 4.79 -6.92 5.66
C MET A 141 3.97 -7.32 4.45
N SER A 142 2.78 -7.85 4.70
CA SER A 142 1.74 -8.03 3.70
C SER A 142 0.40 -7.66 4.28
N GLY A 143 -0.56 -7.33 3.43
CA GLY A 143 -1.89 -7.01 3.91
C GLY A 143 -2.87 -6.71 2.79
N GLN A 144 -4.10 -6.41 3.21
CA GLN A 144 -5.17 -5.92 2.38
C GLN A 144 -5.55 -4.52 2.84
N HIS A 145 -5.87 -3.64 1.91
CA HIS A 145 -6.15 -2.24 2.16
C HIS A 145 -7.43 -1.81 1.46
N TRP A 146 -8.32 -1.14 2.20
CA TRP A 146 -9.60 -0.63 1.71
C TRP A 146 -9.58 0.89 1.70
N ALA A 147 -9.90 1.48 0.58
CA ALA A 147 -9.96 2.92 0.43
C ALA A 147 -11.20 3.38 -0.35
N ILE A 148 -11.94 4.33 0.19
CA ILE A 148 -12.95 5.07 -0.56
C ILE A 148 -12.19 6.07 -1.44
N TYR A 149 -12.19 5.86 -2.75
CA TYR A 149 -11.54 6.78 -3.68
C TYR A 149 -12.45 7.85 -4.25
N GLU A 150 -13.77 7.63 -4.11
CA GLU A 150 -14.78 8.64 -4.47
C GLU A 150 -15.94 8.59 -3.46
N PRO A 151 -15.95 9.50 -2.46
CA PRO A 151 -17.02 9.62 -1.50
C PRO A 151 -18.35 10.01 -2.15
N ARG A 152 -19.47 9.48 -1.64
CA ARG A 152 -20.82 9.80 -2.11
C ARG A 152 -21.08 11.29 -2.26
N GLN A 153 -20.66 12.08 -1.29
CA GLN A 153 -20.87 13.53 -1.26
C GLN A 153 -20.17 14.27 -2.43
N VAL A 154 -19.08 13.71 -2.94
CA VAL A 154 -18.37 14.25 -4.11
C VAL A 154 -19.16 13.90 -5.38
N ARG A 155 -19.61 12.65 -5.52
CA ARG A 155 -20.39 12.18 -6.66
C ARG A 155 -21.71 12.94 -6.82
N GLU A 156 -22.45 13.16 -5.72
CA GLU A 156 -23.71 13.87 -5.72
C GLU A 156 -23.55 15.32 -6.21
N LYS A 157 -22.44 15.99 -5.86
CA LYS A 157 -22.15 17.36 -6.32
C LYS A 157 -21.74 17.43 -7.79
N THR A 158 -21.14 16.39 -8.34
CA THR A 158 -20.70 16.34 -9.73
C THR A 158 -21.87 16.08 -10.70
N ASN A 159 -22.93 15.42 -10.21
CA ASN A 159 -24.13 15.06 -10.97
C ASN A 159 -25.28 16.05 -10.82
N ALA A 160 -25.13 17.10 -10.03
CA ALA A 160 -26.11 18.17 -9.82
C ALA A 160 -25.77 19.43 -10.65
#